data_414822c716c84182bbd3b24b5ad09466
#
_entry.id   414822c716c84182bbd3b24b5ad09466
#
_cell.length_a   1.000
_cell.length_b   1.000
_cell.length_c   1.000
_cell.angle_alpha   90.00
_cell.angle_beta   90.00
_cell.angle_gamma   90.00
#
_symmetry.space_group_name_H-M   'P 1'
#
loop_
_entity.id
_entity.type
_entity.pdbx_description
1 polymer ?
#
loop_
_entity_poly.entity_id
_entity_poly.type
_entity_poly.pdbx_seq_one_letter_code
_entity_poly.pdbx_strand_id
1 'polypeptide(L)'
;MSRTIIVSNRLPIKISNLDKSFEFSSTSGGLATGMKSIHKKNNFLWIGWPGIDKKSLGDNLNKAEKLLLKKNYIPVFLRKKEINDFYYGTSNEALWPLFHYFIEFSKFNKSHWASYVNVNKKFADCVIKYAKKGDVVWVHDYQLLLCPKIIKTKRPDLTVGFFLHIPFPSFEIFRIFPWRENLLEGILGSDLIGFHTYDYVRHFLSSVKRILRYDVIFNKIIVGSREVLVDTFPMGIDYAKYNDAASEKYKQKKSEMSELSIQLKDHKKTSNDSKLILSIDRLDYTKGVI
;
A
#
# COMPACT_ATOMS: atom_id res chain seq x y z
N MET A 1 4.05 -6.76 -26.03
CA MET A 1 3.79 -5.58 -25.16
C MET A 1 4.18 -5.95 -23.73
N SER A 2 4.92 -5.08 -23.04
CA SER A 2 5.26 -5.23 -21.64
C SER A 2 4.00 -5.16 -20.77
N ARG A 3 3.91 -6.00 -19.73
CA ARG A 3 2.83 -5.95 -18.74
C ARG A 3 3.29 -5.16 -17.53
N THR A 4 2.31 -4.57 -16.82
CA THR A 4 2.55 -4.02 -15.48
C THR A 4 2.15 -5.05 -14.43
N ILE A 5 3.06 -5.39 -13.53
CA ILE A 5 2.82 -6.26 -12.38
C ILE A 5 2.71 -5.37 -11.14
N ILE A 6 1.50 -5.19 -10.64
CA ILE A 6 1.23 -4.46 -9.41
C ILE A 6 1.43 -5.40 -8.23
N VAL A 7 2.20 -5.00 -7.25
CA VAL A 7 2.46 -5.78 -6.03
C VAL A 7 2.09 -4.94 -4.82
N SER A 8 1.08 -5.37 -4.09
CA SER A 8 0.63 -4.69 -2.87
C SER A 8 0.25 -5.68 -1.78
N ASN A 9 0.25 -5.24 -0.53
CA ASN A 9 -0.12 -6.10 0.59
C ASN A 9 -1.48 -6.80 0.37
N ARG A 10 -2.50 -6.06 -0.11
CA ARG A 10 -3.85 -6.58 -0.34
C ARG A 10 -4.20 -6.57 -1.83
N LEU A 11 -4.88 -7.62 -2.27
CA LEU A 11 -5.61 -7.55 -3.54
C LEU A 11 -6.77 -6.54 -3.43
N PRO A 12 -7.23 -5.96 -4.56
CA PRO A 12 -8.38 -5.05 -4.57
C PRO A 12 -9.72 -5.77 -4.31
N ILE A 13 -9.66 -7.04 -3.99
CA ILE A 13 -10.79 -7.88 -3.63
C ILE A 13 -10.50 -8.63 -2.33
N LYS A 14 -11.55 -8.93 -1.58
CA LYS A 14 -11.52 -9.74 -0.36
C LYS A 14 -12.29 -11.03 -0.60
N ILE A 15 -11.77 -12.13 -0.08
CA ILE A 15 -12.49 -13.39 0.01
C ILE A 15 -13.11 -13.48 1.41
N SER A 16 -14.43 -13.72 1.45
CA SER A 16 -15.16 -14.07 2.66
C SER A 16 -15.57 -15.55 2.57
N ASN A 17 -15.26 -16.32 3.60
CA ASN A 17 -15.64 -17.73 3.67
C ASN A 17 -17.05 -17.84 4.24
N LEU A 18 -17.92 -18.57 3.55
CA LEU A 18 -19.25 -18.99 3.97
C LEU A 18 -19.21 -20.51 4.13
N ASP A 19 -19.85 -21.11 5.11
CA ASP A 19 -19.72 -22.50 5.57
C ASP A 19 -19.33 -23.58 4.52
N LYS A 20 -19.86 -23.53 3.30
CA LYS A 20 -19.53 -24.43 2.18
C LYS A 20 -19.13 -23.71 0.89
N SER A 21 -19.02 -22.39 0.91
CA SER A 21 -18.73 -21.55 -0.26
C SER A 21 -17.86 -20.37 0.14
N PHE A 22 -17.47 -19.55 -0.84
CA PHE A 22 -16.81 -18.29 -0.61
C PHE A 22 -17.29 -17.25 -1.61
N GLU A 23 -17.22 -15.98 -1.19
CA GLU A 23 -17.61 -14.85 -2.01
C GLU A 23 -16.44 -13.88 -2.20
N PHE A 24 -16.45 -13.18 -3.35
CA PHE A 24 -15.55 -12.10 -3.63
C PHE A 24 -16.27 -10.76 -3.45
N SER A 25 -15.76 -9.92 -2.58
CA SER A 25 -16.19 -8.54 -2.44
C SER A 25 -15.07 -7.57 -2.83
N SER A 26 -15.43 -6.41 -3.38
CA SER A 26 -14.44 -5.36 -3.65
C SER A 26 -13.95 -4.74 -2.35
N THR A 27 -12.66 -4.44 -2.25
CA THR A 27 -12.13 -3.65 -1.14
C THR A 27 -12.22 -2.15 -1.45
N SER A 28 -12.59 -1.35 -0.46
CA SER A 28 -12.67 0.11 -0.54
C SER A 28 -11.38 0.80 -0.09
N GLY A 29 -10.22 0.21 -0.37
CA GLY A 29 -8.93 0.80 0.01
C GLY A 29 -8.50 1.95 -0.92
N GLY A 30 -7.79 2.95 -0.40
CA GLY A 30 -7.29 4.10 -1.16
C GLY A 30 -6.47 3.68 -2.37
N LEU A 31 -5.53 2.72 -2.21
CA LEU A 31 -4.75 2.17 -3.32
C LEU A 31 -5.65 1.51 -4.38
N ALA A 32 -6.59 0.65 -3.98
CA ALA A 32 -7.49 -0.01 -4.92
C ALA A 32 -8.36 1.00 -5.71
N THR A 33 -8.76 2.09 -5.06
CA THR A 33 -9.53 3.18 -5.69
C THR A 33 -8.66 4.00 -6.65
N GLY A 34 -7.46 4.41 -6.23
CA GLY A 34 -6.53 5.18 -7.05
C GLY A 34 -6.04 4.42 -8.29
N MET A 35 -5.94 3.09 -8.20
CA MET A 35 -5.47 2.24 -9.29
C MET A 35 -6.59 1.75 -10.24
N LYS A 36 -7.86 2.13 -10.00
CA LYS A 36 -9.01 1.70 -10.85
C LYS A 36 -8.85 2.08 -12.33
N SER A 37 -8.22 3.20 -12.62
CA SER A 37 -7.98 3.63 -14.01
C SER A 37 -6.99 2.71 -14.74
N ILE A 38 -6.01 2.14 -14.04
CA ILE A 38 -5.04 1.19 -14.59
C ILE A 38 -5.71 -0.17 -14.81
N HIS A 39 -6.63 -0.57 -13.95
CA HIS A 39 -7.42 -1.79 -14.06
C HIS A 39 -8.22 -1.94 -15.38
N LYS A 40 -8.63 -0.84 -15.97
CA LYS A 40 -9.38 -0.85 -17.24
C LYS A 40 -8.51 -1.19 -18.46
N LYS A 41 -7.19 -1.16 -18.33
CA LYS A 41 -6.25 -1.59 -19.37
C LYS A 41 -5.91 -3.06 -19.17
N ASN A 42 -6.35 -3.95 -20.05
CA ASN A 42 -6.26 -5.41 -19.95
C ASN A 42 -4.84 -6.03 -19.86
N ASN A 43 -3.79 -5.26 -19.63
CA ASN A 43 -2.41 -5.73 -19.65
C ASN A 43 -1.69 -5.56 -18.30
N PHE A 44 -2.30 -6.10 -17.23
CA PHE A 44 -1.70 -6.08 -15.89
C PHE A 44 -1.85 -7.43 -15.19
N LEU A 45 -1.00 -7.67 -14.20
CA LEU A 45 -1.19 -8.67 -13.14
C LEU A 45 -1.18 -7.93 -11.80
N TRP A 46 -1.96 -8.41 -10.85
CA TRP A 46 -1.93 -7.87 -9.49
C TRP A 46 -1.64 -8.98 -8.49
N ILE A 47 -0.51 -8.87 -7.80
CA ILE A 47 -0.05 -9.80 -6.79
C ILE A 47 -0.37 -9.23 -5.41
N GLY A 48 -1.07 -10.01 -4.57
CA GLY A 48 -1.47 -9.54 -3.25
C GLY A 48 -2.09 -10.62 -2.36
N TRP A 49 -2.20 -10.33 -1.08
CA TRP A 49 -2.94 -11.17 -0.15
C TRP A 49 -4.45 -10.96 -0.31
N PRO A 50 -5.26 -12.02 -0.47
CA PRO A 50 -6.71 -11.92 -0.68
C PRO A 50 -7.52 -11.67 0.60
N GLY A 51 -6.86 -11.40 1.74
CA GLY A 51 -7.51 -10.99 2.98
C GLY A 51 -8.01 -12.12 3.87
N ILE A 52 -7.75 -13.36 3.52
CA ILE A 52 -8.08 -14.56 4.31
C ILE A 52 -6.83 -15.39 4.55
N ASP A 53 -6.73 -16.08 5.68
CA ASP A 53 -5.64 -17.01 5.91
C ASP A 53 -5.83 -18.30 5.09
N LYS A 54 -4.70 -18.93 4.77
CA LYS A 54 -4.67 -20.09 3.89
C LYS A 54 -5.53 -21.27 4.39
N LYS A 55 -5.54 -21.51 5.71
CA LYS A 55 -6.27 -22.65 6.30
C LYS A 55 -7.79 -22.46 6.25
N SER A 56 -8.25 -21.21 6.39
CA SER A 56 -9.67 -20.89 6.36
C SER A 56 -10.35 -21.18 5.03
N LEU A 57 -9.62 -21.37 3.94
CA LEU A 57 -10.18 -21.75 2.65
C LEU A 57 -10.38 -23.28 2.51
N GLY A 58 -9.66 -24.10 3.28
CA GLY A 58 -9.78 -25.55 3.22
C GLY A 58 -9.75 -26.08 1.79
N ASP A 59 -10.73 -26.91 1.44
CA ASP A 59 -10.88 -27.53 0.09
C ASP A 59 -11.18 -26.50 -1.01
N ASN A 60 -11.65 -25.32 -0.65
CA ASN A 60 -11.96 -24.24 -1.61
C ASN A 60 -10.70 -23.50 -2.10
N LEU A 61 -9.50 -23.76 -1.55
CA LEU A 61 -8.27 -23.06 -1.89
C LEU A 61 -7.99 -23.07 -3.40
N ASN A 62 -7.99 -24.26 -4.02
CA ASN A 62 -7.69 -24.41 -5.44
C ASN A 62 -8.74 -23.74 -6.34
N LYS A 63 -10.02 -23.77 -5.94
CA LYS A 63 -11.10 -23.11 -6.65
C LYS A 63 -10.99 -21.60 -6.58
N ALA A 64 -10.69 -21.06 -5.40
CA ALA A 64 -10.48 -19.63 -5.18
C ALA A 64 -9.29 -19.12 -6.01
N GLU A 65 -8.15 -19.84 -5.98
CA GLU A 65 -6.95 -19.49 -6.75
C GLU A 65 -7.25 -19.44 -8.25
N LYS A 66 -7.89 -20.47 -8.82
CA LYS A 66 -8.26 -20.50 -10.24
C LYS A 66 -9.16 -19.32 -10.64
N LEU A 67 -10.11 -18.95 -9.79
CA LEU A 67 -11.00 -17.81 -10.06
C LEU A 67 -10.30 -16.47 -9.98
N LEU A 68 -9.35 -16.30 -9.06
CA LEU A 68 -8.49 -15.11 -8.96
C LEU A 68 -7.62 -14.95 -10.20
N LEU A 69 -6.96 -16.04 -10.63
CA LEU A 69 -6.11 -16.06 -11.83
C LEU A 69 -6.87 -15.64 -13.10
N LYS A 70 -8.12 -16.06 -13.26
CA LYS A 70 -8.98 -15.62 -14.38
C LYS A 70 -9.22 -14.11 -14.40
N LYS A 71 -9.06 -13.43 -13.27
CA LYS A 71 -9.19 -11.96 -13.11
C LYS A 71 -7.85 -11.24 -13.13
N ASN A 72 -6.74 -11.91 -13.51
CA ASN A 72 -5.37 -11.41 -13.43
C ASN A 72 -4.90 -11.07 -12.00
N TYR A 73 -5.50 -11.69 -10.98
CA TYR A 73 -5.09 -11.59 -9.59
C TYR A 73 -4.29 -12.81 -9.17
N ILE A 74 -3.09 -12.59 -8.67
CA ILE A 74 -2.21 -13.64 -8.18
C ILE A 74 -2.20 -13.59 -6.65
N PRO A 75 -2.81 -14.57 -5.97
CA PRO A 75 -2.88 -14.53 -4.52
C PRO A 75 -1.57 -14.96 -3.85
N VAL A 76 -1.13 -14.19 -2.85
CA VAL A 76 -0.11 -14.60 -1.88
C VAL A 76 -0.82 -15.00 -0.61
N PHE A 77 -1.02 -16.29 -0.39
CA PHE A 77 -1.68 -16.80 0.81
C PHE A 77 -0.74 -16.77 2.01
N LEU A 78 -1.19 -16.15 3.09
CA LEU A 78 -0.48 -16.04 4.36
C LEU A 78 -1.08 -16.97 5.40
N ARG A 79 -0.24 -17.48 6.31
CA ARG A 79 -0.69 -18.21 7.50
C ARG A 79 -1.10 -17.21 8.60
N LYS A 80 -1.97 -17.60 9.52
CA LYS A 80 -2.42 -16.75 10.64
C LYS A 80 -1.26 -16.11 11.40
N LYS A 81 -0.20 -16.89 11.72
CA LYS A 81 1.02 -16.36 12.34
C LYS A 81 1.71 -15.29 11.50
N GLU A 82 1.81 -15.48 10.19
CA GLU A 82 2.42 -14.48 9.30
C GLU A 82 1.58 -13.20 9.23
N ILE A 83 0.25 -13.32 9.24
CA ILE A 83 -0.64 -12.15 9.30
C ILE A 83 -0.40 -11.38 10.60
N ASN A 84 -0.34 -12.06 11.73
CA ASN A 84 -0.12 -11.42 13.02
C ASN A 84 1.25 -10.74 13.10
N ASP A 85 2.33 -11.45 12.76
CA ASP A 85 3.68 -10.93 12.96
C ASP A 85 4.07 -9.89 11.89
N PHE A 86 3.71 -10.15 10.61
CA PHE A 86 4.05 -9.27 9.50
C PHE A 86 3.14 -8.07 9.43
N TYR A 87 1.81 -8.29 9.39
CA TYR A 87 0.86 -7.20 9.15
C TYR A 87 0.55 -6.43 10.43
N TYR A 88 0.08 -7.10 11.49
CA TYR A 88 -0.20 -6.40 12.74
C TYR A 88 1.09 -6.02 13.48
N GLY A 89 2.08 -6.90 13.55
CA GLY A 89 3.34 -6.65 14.23
C GLY A 89 4.23 -5.64 13.52
N THR A 90 5.10 -6.10 12.59
CA THR A 90 6.09 -5.19 12.00
C THR A 90 5.47 -4.03 11.22
N SER A 91 4.42 -4.29 10.42
CA SER A 91 3.84 -3.23 9.62
C SER A 91 3.09 -2.20 10.46
N ASN A 92 2.14 -2.63 11.31
CA ASN A 92 1.23 -1.71 12.00
C ASN A 92 1.70 -1.29 13.39
N GLU A 93 2.39 -2.15 14.15
CA GLU A 93 2.90 -1.78 15.49
C GLU A 93 4.30 -1.16 15.46
N ALA A 94 5.10 -1.38 14.41
CA ALA A 94 6.43 -0.79 14.32
C ALA A 94 6.53 0.32 13.26
N LEU A 95 6.28 0.00 11.97
CA LEU A 95 6.52 0.93 10.87
C LEU A 95 5.46 2.03 10.79
N TRP A 96 4.19 1.70 10.93
CA TRP A 96 3.11 2.67 10.84
C TRP A 96 3.28 3.84 11.82
N PRO A 97 3.40 3.62 13.16
CA PRO A 97 3.57 4.71 14.09
C PRO A 97 4.89 5.45 13.89
N LEU A 98 6.01 4.75 13.63
CA LEU A 98 7.30 5.37 13.38
C LEU A 98 7.25 6.35 12.20
N PHE A 99 6.63 5.94 11.09
CA PHE A 99 6.56 6.75 9.86
C PHE A 99 5.61 7.93 10.02
N HIS A 100 4.65 7.86 10.94
CA HIS A 100 3.73 8.95 11.28
C HIS A 100 4.18 9.79 12.49
N TYR A 101 5.42 9.63 12.97
CA TYR A 101 6.01 10.39 14.08
C TYR A 101 5.40 10.10 15.47
N PHE A 102 4.69 8.97 15.63
CA PHE A 102 4.18 8.48 16.92
C PHE A 102 5.13 7.44 17.52
N ILE A 103 6.35 7.86 17.83
CA ILE A 103 7.47 6.99 18.24
C ILE A 103 7.10 6.17 19.48
N GLU A 104 6.39 6.76 20.42
CA GLU A 104 5.96 6.14 21.68
C GLU A 104 5.07 4.92 21.48
N PHE A 105 4.41 4.78 20.33
CA PHE A 105 3.59 3.62 19.99
C PHE A 105 4.36 2.55 19.21
N SER A 106 5.59 2.85 18.79
CA SER A 106 6.38 1.93 17.97
C SER A 106 6.96 0.78 18.80
N LYS A 107 6.63 -0.47 18.42
CA LYS A 107 7.11 -1.68 19.09
C LYS A 107 8.00 -2.49 18.16
N PHE A 108 9.26 -2.66 18.53
CA PHE A 108 10.23 -3.41 17.74
C PHE A 108 10.41 -4.83 18.27
N ASN A 109 10.02 -5.84 17.49
CA ASN A 109 10.09 -7.25 17.86
C ASN A 109 10.85 -8.04 16.79
N LYS A 110 11.91 -8.76 17.22
CA LYS A 110 12.78 -9.52 16.32
C LYS A 110 12.04 -10.68 15.60
N SER A 111 11.10 -11.34 16.28
CA SER A 111 10.32 -12.43 15.66
C SER A 111 9.32 -11.91 14.62
N HIS A 112 8.70 -10.75 14.87
CA HIS A 112 7.83 -10.07 13.91
C HIS A 112 8.64 -9.62 12.67
N TRP A 113 9.85 -9.08 12.89
CA TRP A 113 10.76 -8.73 11.81
C TRP A 113 11.14 -9.94 10.95
N ALA A 114 11.46 -11.08 11.54
CA ALA A 114 11.75 -12.30 10.79
C ALA A 114 10.55 -12.74 9.93
N SER A 115 9.33 -12.62 10.43
CA SER A 115 8.12 -12.86 9.65
C SER A 115 7.95 -11.83 8.52
N TYR A 116 8.28 -10.55 8.75
CA TYR A 116 8.25 -9.50 7.74
C TYR A 116 9.21 -9.82 6.58
N VAL A 117 10.44 -10.22 6.88
CA VAL A 117 11.42 -10.66 5.88
C VAL A 117 10.89 -11.85 5.07
N ASN A 118 10.35 -12.87 5.74
CA ASN A 118 9.83 -14.07 5.09
C ASN A 118 8.63 -13.78 4.19
N VAL A 119 7.72 -12.90 4.60
CA VAL A 119 6.55 -12.53 3.79
C VAL A 119 6.97 -11.70 2.59
N ASN A 120 7.87 -10.73 2.74
CA ASN A 120 8.44 -9.99 1.62
C ASN A 120 9.09 -10.94 0.59
N LYS A 121 9.80 -11.97 1.06
CA LYS A 121 10.36 -13.01 0.18
C LYS A 121 9.26 -13.76 -0.58
N LYS A 122 8.15 -14.14 0.07
CA LYS A 122 7.02 -14.81 -0.61
C LYS A 122 6.43 -13.95 -1.72
N PHE A 123 6.26 -12.65 -1.49
CA PHE A 123 5.78 -11.72 -2.51
C PHE A 123 6.77 -11.63 -3.67
N ALA A 124 8.05 -11.47 -3.38
CA ALA A 124 9.09 -11.43 -4.40
C ALA A 124 9.19 -12.74 -5.20
N ASP A 125 9.15 -13.91 -4.54
CA ASP A 125 9.17 -15.21 -5.21
C ASP A 125 7.94 -15.39 -6.12
N CYS A 126 6.78 -14.84 -5.71
CA CYS A 126 5.60 -14.82 -6.54
C CYS A 126 5.80 -13.94 -7.79
N VAL A 127 6.38 -12.75 -7.67
CA VAL A 127 6.74 -11.90 -8.81
C VAL A 127 7.68 -12.65 -9.76
N ILE A 128 8.76 -13.25 -9.24
CA ILE A 128 9.76 -13.97 -10.02
C ILE A 128 9.14 -15.10 -10.83
N LYS A 129 8.17 -15.80 -10.23
CA LYS A 129 7.44 -16.91 -10.89
C LYS A 129 6.60 -16.45 -12.08
N TYR A 130 5.95 -15.30 -11.96
CA TYR A 130 4.95 -14.83 -12.96
C TYR A 130 5.48 -13.77 -13.92
N ALA A 131 6.58 -13.09 -13.59
CA ALA A 131 7.16 -12.05 -14.42
C ALA A 131 7.87 -12.62 -15.65
N LYS A 132 7.61 -12.01 -16.80
CA LYS A 132 8.30 -12.27 -18.07
C LYS A 132 9.35 -11.19 -18.33
N LYS A 133 10.30 -11.46 -19.21
CA LYS A 133 11.28 -10.47 -19.66
C LYS A 133 10.57 -9.26 -20.26
N GLY A 134 10.94 -8.05 -19.82
CA GLY A 134 10.33 -6.79 -20.25
C GLY A 134 9.09 -6.38 -19.48
N ASP A 135 8.59 -7.16 -18.51
CA ASP A 135 7.54 -6.72 -17.60
C ASP A 135 8.07 -5.61 -16.66
N VAL A 136 7.20 -4.68 -16.29
CA VAL A 136 7.46 -3.64 -15.28
C VAL A 136 6.79 -4.06 -13.98
N VAL A 137 7.55 -4.13 -12.89
CA VAL A 137 7.05 -4.46 -11.55
C VAL A 137 6.87 -3.18 -10.75
N TRP A 138 5.69 -2.98 -10.19
CA TRP A 138 5.39 -1.81 -9.36
C TRP A 138 4.97 -2.24 -7.96
N VAL A 139 5.91 -2.12 -7.02
CA VAL A 139 5.73 -2.51 -5.61
C VAL A 139 5.20 -1.33 -4.81
N HIS A 140 4.21 -1.59 -3.96
CA HIS A 140 3.51 -0.57 -3.19
C HIS A 140 3.62 -0.77 -1.69
N ASP A 141 3.95 0.34 -1.01
CA ASP A 141 3.71 0.63 0.38
C ASP A 141 4.61 -0.08 1.40
N TYR A 142 4.53 0.38 2.65
CA TYR A 142 5.42 0.07 3.77
C TYR A 142 5.43 -1.41 4.20
N GLN A 143 4.46 -2.20 3.78
CA GLN A 143 4.48 -3.63 4.04
C GLN A 143 5.52 -4.39 3.20
N LEU A 144 5.94 -3.84 2.07
CA LEU A 144 6.75 -4.56 1.08
C LEU A 144 8.11 -3.91 0.79
N LEU A 145 8.69 -3.23 1.79
CA LEU A 145 9.93 -2.46 1.64
C LEU A 145 11.17 -3.30 1.25
N LEU A 146 11.16 -4.62 1.53
CA LEU A 146 12.28 -5.51 1.17
C LEU A 146 12.09 -6.17 -0.19
N CYS A 147 10.88 -6.17 -0.71
CA CYS A 147 10.50 -6.87 -1.94
C CYS A 147 11.31 -6.42 -3.18
N PRO A 148 11.55 -5.11 -3.42
CA PRO A 148 12.29 -4.64 -4.58
C PRO A 148 13.70 -5.22 -4.68
N LYS A 149 14.47 -5.22 -3.58
CA LYS A 149 15.84 -5.77 -3.57
C LYS A 149 15.84 -7.26 -3.91
N ILE A 150 14.92 -8.04 -3.34
CA ILE A 150 14.84 -9.48 -3.58
C ILE A 150 14.52 -9.76 -5.05
N ILE A 151 13.60 -8.99 -5.65
CA ILE A 151 13.26 -9.09 -7.07
C ILE A 151 14.47 -8.74 -7.93
N LYS A 152 15.07 -7.56 -7.71
CA LYS A 152 16.16 -7.07 -8.55
C LYS A 152 17.39 -7.96 -8.52
N THR A 153 17.71 -8.55 -7.37
CA THR A 153 18.82 -9.49 -7.22
C THR A 153 18.62 -10.76 -8.06
N LYS A 154 17.39 -11.29 -8.12
CA LYS A 154 17.10 -12.53 -8.85
C LYS A 154 16.70 -12.30 -10.31
N ARG A 155 16.16 -11.13 -10.62
CA ARG A 155 15.67 -10.72 -11.95
C ARG A 155 16.17 -9.32 -12.28
N PRO A 156 17.47 -9.14 -12.55
CA PRO A 156 18.05 -7.85 -12.91
C PRO A 156 17.50 -7.28 -14.22
N ASP A 157 16.90 -8.13 -15.05
CA ASP A 157 16.26 -7.81 -16.32
C ASP A 157 14.91 -7.07 -16.18
N LEU A 158 14.31 -7.08 -14.99
CA LEU A 158 13.04 -6.40 -14.74
C LEU A 158 13.25 -4.94 -14.34
N THR A 159 12.37 -4.07 -14.84
CA THR A 159 12.24 -2.71 -14.32
C THR A 159 11.36 -2.73 -13.07
N VAL A 160 11.87 -2.22 -11.95
CA VAL A 160 11.18 -2.24 -10.66
C VAL A 160 10.94 -0.81 -10.19
N GLY A 161 9.67 -0.44 -10.04
CA GLY A 161 9.24 0.78 -9.36
C GLY A 161 8.76 0.46 -7.94
N PHE A 162 8.98 1.40 -7.01
CA PHE A 162 8.43 1.34 -5.67
C PHE A 162 7.70 2.65 -5.34
N PHE A 163 6.57 2.58 -4.64
CA PHE A 163 5.84 3.75 -4.18
C PHE A 163 5.44 3.62 -2.70
N LEU A 164 5.80 4.60 -1.89
CA LEU A 164 5.40 4.69 -0.49
C LEU A 164 4.18 5.59 -0.34
N HIS A 165 3.09 5.03 0.20
CA HIS A 165 1.82 5.74 0.36
C HIS A 165 1.67 6.46 1.72
N ILE A 166 2.61 6.29 2.63
CA ILE A 166 2.65 6.95 3.94
C ILE A 166 3.85 7.90 4.02
N PRO A 167 3.92 8.80 5.00
CA PRO A 167 5.09 9.64 5.20
C PRO A 167 6.39 8.82 5.26
N PHE A 168 7.50 9.36 4.75
CA PHE A 168 8.82 8.89 5.10
C PHE A 168 9.39 9.84 6.16
N PRO A 169 9.73 9.36 7.38
CA PRO A 169 10.11 10.23 8.48
C PRO A 169 11.50 10.82 8.27
N SER A 170 11.78 11.91 9.00
CA SER A 170 13.12 12.51 9.02
C SER A 170 14.17 11.49 9.48
N PHE A 171 15.43 11.73 9.11
CA PHE A 171 16.54 10.87 9.52
C PHE A 171 16.58 10.66 11.04
N GLU A 172 16.32 11.70 11.84
CA GLU A 172 16.39 11.64 13.31
C GLU A 172 15.37 10.64 13.89
N ILE A 173 14.22 10.52 13.26
CA ILE A 173 13.19 9.55 13.62
C ILE A 173 13.50 8.17 13.03
N PHE A 174 13.82 8.11 11.71
CA PHE A 174 14.06 6.85 11.03
C PHE A 174 15.24 6.07 11.61
N ARG A 175 16.28 6.74 12.05
CA ARG A 175 17.50 6.12 12.61
C ARG A 175 17.27 5.23 13.83
N ILE A 176 16.16 5.38 14.54
CA ILE A 176 15.86 4.56 15.72
C ILE A 176 15.37 3.16 15.34
N PHE A 177 14.93 2.94 14.09
CA PHE A 177 14.48 1.63 13.63
C PHE A 177 15.66 0.64 13.61
N PRO A 178 15.57 -0.50 14.32
CA PRO A 178 16.72 -1.40 14.46
C PRO A 178 17.23 -1.96 13.13
N TRP A 179 16.34 -2.21 12.18
CA TRP A 179 16.66 -2.78 10.86
C TRP A 179 16.60 -1.74 9.73
N ARG A 180 16.94 -0.49 10.03
CA ARG A 180 16.90 0.66 9.11
C ARG A 180 17.73 0.46 7.84
N GLU A 181 18.92 -0.15 7.98
CA GLU A 181 19.79 -0.43 6.83
C GLU A 181 19.12 -1.42 5.87
N ASN A 182 18.55 -2.51 6.42
CA ASN A 182 17.83 -3.50 5.62
C ASN A 182 16.65 -2.89 4.86
N LEU A 183 15.90 -1.96 5.49
CA LEU A 183 14.78 -1.29 4.82
C LEU A 183 15.26 -0.40 3.67
N LEU A 184 16.27 0.44 3.90
CA LEU A 184 16.80 1.31 2.85
C LEU A 184 17.34 0.49 1.68
N GLU A 185 18.17 -0.52 1.96
CA GLU A 185 18.68 -1.41 0.92
C GLU A 185 17.57 -2.17 0.19
N GLY A 186 16.50 -2.54 0.91
CA GLY A 186 15.32 -3.17 0.35
C GLY A 186 14.65 -2.31 -0.71
N ILE A 187 14.38 -1.06 -0.39
CA ILE A 187 13.78 -0.06 -1.28
C ILE A 187 14.70 0.25 -2.46
N LEU A 188 16.02 0.36 -2.23
CA LEU A 188 17.04 0.66 -3.25
C LEU A 188 17.22 -0.46 -4.29
N GLY A 189 16.55 -1.60 -4.14
CA GLY A 189 16.38 -2.56 -5.22
C GLY A 189 15.53 -2.06 -6.39
N SER A 190 14.83 -0.95 -6.23
CA SER A 190 14.05 -0.32 -7.29
C SER A 190 14.93 0.46 -8.27
N ASP A 191 14.39 0.73 -9.47
CA ASP A 191 14.97 1.66 -10.45
C ASP A 191 14.37 3.06 -10.29
N LEU A 192 13.08 3.12 -9.83
CA LEU A 192 12.36 4.36 -9.52
C LEU A 192 11.67 4.21 -8.17
N ILE A 193 11.84 5.22 -7.30
CA ILE A 193 11.18 5.32 -6.01
C ILE A 193 10.31 6.58 -5.99
N GLY A 194 9.01 6.41 -5.69
CA GLY A 194 8.05 7.49 -5.63
C GLY A 194 7.53 7.77 -4.23
N PHE A 195 7.34 9.05 -3.93
CA PHE A 195 6.71 9.57 -2.72
C PHE A 195 5.61 10.56 -3.05
N HIS A 196 4.75 10.90 -2.08
CA HIS A 196 3.69 11.91 -2.27
C HIS A 196 4.19 13.34 -2.28
N THR A 197 5.23 13.65 -1.49
CA THR A 197 5.73 15.01 -1.29
C THR A 197 7.24 15.08 -1.41
N TYR A 198 7.74 16.27 -1.74
CA TYR A 198 9.17 16.54 -1.80
C TYR A 198 9.88 16.34 -0.45
N ASP A 199 9.22 16.65 0.66
CA ASP A 199 9.80 16.43 1.99
C ASP A 199 10.12 14.96 2.24
N TYR A 200 9.28 14.03 1.79
CA TYR A 200 9.56 12.61 1.95
C TYR A 200 10.73 12.15 1.09
N VAL A 201 10.87 12.70 -0.13
CA VAL A 201 12.06 12.49 -0.97
C VAL A 201 13.31 12.96 -0.24
N ARG A 202 13.31 14.20 0.28
CA ARG A 202 14.44 14.79 1.01
C ARG A 202 14.81 13.96 2.26
N HIS A 203 13.82 13.51 3.03
CA HIS A 203 14.05 12.66 4.21
C HIS A 203 14.67 11.32 3.84
N PHE A 204 14.16 10.68 2.77
CA PHE A 204 14.69 9.42 2.28
C PHE A 204 16.13 9.57 1.80
N LEU A 205 16.44 10.54 0.94
CA LEU A 205 17.77 10.80 0.43
C LEU A 205 18.77 11.11 1.57
N SER A 206 18.36 11.91 2.56
CA SER A 206 19.15 12.20 3.75
C SER A 206 19.45 10.93 4.56
N SER A 207 18.47 10.06 4.73
CA SER A 207 18.63 8.80 5.45
C SER A 207 19.56 7.83 4.71
N VAL A 208 19.44 7.71 3.40
CA VAL A 208 20.35 6.89 2.57
C VAL A 208 21.78 7.38 2.69
N LYS A 209 22.01 8.69 2.50
CA LYS A 209 23.36 9.29 2.58
C LYS A 209 24.00 9.07 3.95
N ARG A 210 23.26 9.26 5.04
CA ARG A 210 23.77 9.18 6.42
C ARG A 210 23.93 7.75 6.94
N ILE A 211 23.05 6.84 6.56
CA ILE A 211 23.04 5.46 7.07
C ILE A 211 23.88 4.54 6.18
N LEU A 212 23.64 4.57 4.86
CA LEU A 212 24.31 3.68 3.90
C LEU A 212 25.56 4.29 3.27
N ARG A 213 25.75 5.60 3.41
CA ARG A 213 26.88 6.34 2.85
C ARG A 213 26.97 6.25 1.31
N TYR A 214 25.83 6.06 0.64
CA TYR A 214 25.78 6.11 -0.80
C TYR A 214 25.82 7.55 -1.31
N ASP A 215 26.41 7.74 -2.50
CA ASP A 215 26.42 9.02 -3.17
C ASP A 215 25.01 9.39 -3.65
N VAL A 216 24.62 10.61 -3.32
CA VAL A 216 23.33 11.20 -3.71
C VAL A 216 23.62 12.44 -4.53
N ILE A 217 23.22 12.40 -5.82
CA ILE A 217 23.40 13.50 -6.77
C ILE A 217 21.99 13.97 -7.20
N PHE A 218 21.56 15.12 -6.68
CA PHE A 218 20.19 15.61 -6.81
C PHE A 218 19.18 14.58 -6.31
N ASN A 219 18.37 13.99 -7.20
CA ASN A 219 17.36 12.99 -6.90
C ASN A 219 17.79 11.56 -7.33
N LYS A 220 19.09 11.33 -7.58
CA LYS A 220 19.66 10.04 -7.94
C LYS A 220 20.55 9.50 -6.83
N ILE A 221 20.47 8.22 -6.59
CA ILE A 221 21.33 7.47 -5.66
C ILE A 221 22.18 6.49 -6.47
N ILE A 222 23.50 6.50 -6.25
CA ILE A 222 24.40 5.57 -6.91
C ILE A 222 24.54 4.31 -6.06
N VAL A 223 24.08 3.18 -6.57
CA VAL A 223 24.12 1.87 -5.90
C VAL A 223 24.95 0.91 -6.73
N GLY A 224 26.26 0.84 -6.44
CA GLY A 224 27.23 0.12 -7.27
C GLY A 224 27.27 0.71 -8.69
N SER A 225 26.93 -0.07 -9.70
CA SER A 225 26.86 0.37 -11.11
C SER A 225 25.47 0.89 -11.53
N ARG A 226 24.47 0.91 -10.63
CA ARG A 226 23.10 1.34 -10.93
C ARG A 226 22.82 2.74 -10.40
N GLU A 227 22.01 3.47 -11.13
CA GLU A 227 21.35 4.69 -10.66
C GLU A 227 19.93 4.35 -10.20
N VAL A 228 19.52 4.83 -9.03
CA VAL A 228 18.17 4.75 -8.52
C VAL A 228 17.58 6.16 -8.51
N LEU A 229 16.50 6.37 -9.27
CA LEU A 229 15.81 7.65 -9.33
C LEU A 229 14.79 7.74 -8.20
N VAL A 230 14.75 8.88 -7.50
CA VAL A 230 13.81 9.16 -6.41
C VAL A 230 13.05 10.43 -6.73
N ASP A 231 11.71 10.39 -6.77
CA ASP A 231 10.95 11.59 -7.13
C ASP A 231 9.57 11.64 -6.47
N THR A 232 8.89 12.76 -6.67
CA THR A 232 7.58 13.07 -6.10
C THR A 232 6.48 12.84 -7.15
N PHE A 233 5.49 12.04 -6.76
CA PHE A 233 4.31 11.74 -7.59
C PHE A 233 3.05 11.89 -6.72
N PRO A 234 2.49 13.11 -6.57
CA PRO A 234 1.29 13.34 -5.78
C PRO A 234 0.10 12.55 -6.34
N MET A 235 -0.59 11.82 -5.46
CA MET A 235 -1.82 11.14 -5.86
C MET A 235 -2.99 12.12 -5.81
N GLY A 236 -3.69 12.27 -6.93
CA GLY A 236 -4.89 13.08 -7.03
C GLY A 236 -6.17 12.30 -6.74
N ILE A 237 -7.29 12.92 -7.04
CA ILE A 237 -8.63 12.33 -6.98
C ILE A 237 -9.30 12.39 -8.36
N ASP A 238 -10.30 11.53 -8.58
CA ASP A 238 -11.19 11.63 -9.73
C ASP A 238 -12.18 12.79 -9.51
N TYR A 239 -11.72 13.99 -9.82
CA TYR A 239 -12.49 15.23 -9.62
C TYR A 239 -13.86 15.18 -10.30
N ALA A 240 -13.91 14.75 -11.57
CA ALA A 240 -15.14 14.70 -12.34
C ALA A 240 -16.20 13.83 -11.64
N LYS A 241 -15.81 12.65 -11.15
CA LYS A 241 -16.71 11.73 -10.42
C LYS A 241 -17.36 12.39 -9.21
N TYR A 242 -16.59 13.16 -8.41
CA TYR A 242 -17.10 13.79 -7.19
C TYR A 242 -17.93 15.05 -7.54
N ASN A 243 -17.50 15.84 -8.51
CA ASN A 243 -18.20 17.02 -8.99
C ASN A 243 -19.56 16.67 -9.62
N ASP A 244 -19.60 15.65 -10.48
CA ASP A 244 -20.84 15.19 -11.11
C ASP A 244 -21.80 14.58 -10.09
N ALA A 245 -21.28 13.82 -9.13
CA ALA A 245 -22.09 13.28 -8.03
C ALA A 245 -22.72 14.39 -7.16
N ALA A 246 -22.01 15.50 -6.93
CA ALA A 246 -22.51 16.66 -6.20
C ALA A 246 -23.56 17.43 -7.02
N SER A 247 -23.40 17.52 -8.34
CA SER A 247 -24.26 18.32 -9.22
C SER A 247 -25.59 17.63 -9.57
N GLU A 248 -25.57 16.32 -9.88
CA GLU A 248 -26.77 15.64 -10.42
C GLU A 248 -27.61 14.92 -9.36
N LYS A 249 -26.98 14.24 -8.40
CA LYS A 249 -27.70 13.37 -7.44
C LYS A 249 -28.33 14.11 -6.27
N TYR A 250 -27.86 15.29 -5.94
CA TYR A 250 -28.45 16.08 -4.86
C TYR A 250 -29.86 16.56 -5.20
N LYS A 251 -30.17 16.73 -6.49
CA LYS A 251 -31.51 17.14 -6.97
C LYS A 251 -32.53 15.99 -6.98
N GLN A 252 -32.10 14.72 -7.13
CA GLN A 252 -33.03 13.58 -7.31
C GLN A 252 -33.38 12.82 -6.01
N LYS A 253 -32.58 12.88 -4.94
CA LYS A 253 -32.81 12.11 -3.70
C LYS A 253 -33.42 12.92 -2.56
N LYS A 254 -34.43 13.75 -2.84
CA LYS A 254 -35.21 14.41 -1.77
C LYS A 254 -36.10 13.42 -0.97
N SER A 255 -36.31 12.20 -1.41
CA SER A 255 -37.24 11.23 -0.82
C SER A 255 -36.64 10.22 0.18
N GLU A 256 -35.32 10.01 0.17
CA GLU A 256 -34.65 9.11 1.12
C GLU A 256 -33.62 9.89 1.96
N MET A 257 -34.08 10.61 2.93
CA MET A 257 -33.18 11.26 3.88
C MET A 257 -32.78 10.28 4.98
N SER A 258 -31.50 9.92 5.04
CA SER A 258 -30.92 9.16 6.15
C SER A 258 -31.03 9.95 7.46
N GLU A 259 -31.03 9.27 8.62
CA GLU A 259 -31.02 9.89 9.97
C GLU A 259 -29.97 11.01 10.10
N LEU A 260 -28.79 10.81 9.47
CA LEU A 260 -27.73 11.82 9.42
C LEU A 260 -28.17 13.12 8.73
N SER A 261 -28.98 13.04 7.66
CA SER A 261 -29.50 14.21 6.96
C SER A 261 -30.53 14.98 7.79
N ILE A 262 -31.24 14.29 8.68
CA ILE A 262 -32.20 14.90 9.62
C ILE A 262 -31.44 15.66 10.70
N GLN A 263 -30.43 15.04 11.33
CA GLN A 263 -29.57 15.67 12.33
C GLN A 263 -28.87 16.94 11.79
N LEU A 264 -28.36 16.87 10.54
CA LEU A 264 -27.71 18.01 9.88
C LEU A 264 -28.66 19.17 9.58
N LYS A 265 -29.97 18.88 9.36
CA LYS A 265 -31.00 19.92 9.19
C LYS A 265 -31.36 20.59 10.51
N ASP A 266 -31.40 19.86 11.60
CA ASP A 266 -31.70 20.41 12.92
C ASP A 266 -30.58 21.35 13.41
N HIS A 267 -29.31 21.02 13.12
CA HIS A 267 -28.17 21.92 13.36
C HIS A 267 -28.21 23.21 12.52
N LYS A 268 -28.72 23.17 11.29
CA LYS A 268 -28.88 24.37 10.44
C LYS A 268 -29.98 25.33 10.94
N LYS A 269 -30.93 24.85 11.71
CA LYS A 269 -32.02 25.69 12.25
C LYS A 269 -31.57 26.57 13.42
N THR A 270 -30.45 26.28 14.05
CA THR A 270 -29.96 26.97 15.25
C THR A 270 -29.14 28.23 15.00
N SER A 271 -28.67 28.49 13.78
CA SER A 271 -27.97 29.74 13.41
C SER A 271 -27.88 29.87 11.87
N ASN A 272 -28.31 31.02 11.36
CA ASN A 272 -28.29 31.37 9.93
C ASN A 272 -26.84 31.49 9.36
N ASP A 273 -25.81 31.58 10.23
CA ASP A 273 -24.40 31.76 9.86
C ASP A 273 -23.51 30.50 10.06
N SER A 274 -24.12 29.38 10.49
CA SER A 274 -23.35 28.16 10.74
C SER A 274 -22.84 27.52 9.45
N LYS A 275 -21.54 27.30 9.36
CA LYS A 275 -20.90 26.50 8.27
C LYS A 275 -20.70 25.08 8.76
N LEU A 276 -21.11 24.08 7.96
CA LEU A 276 -20.88 22.67 8.26
C LEU A 276 -19.56 22.23 7.63
N ILE A 277 -18.65 21.72 8.46
CA ILE A 277 -17.43 21.07 8.04
C ILE A 277 -17.59 19.56 8.29
N LEU A 278 -17.52 18.76 7.23
CA LEU A 278 -17.62 17.31 7.32
C LEU A 278 -16.23 16.68 7.11
N SER A 279 -15.81 15.87 8.08
CA SER A 279 -14.62 15.01 7.97
C SER A 279 -15.05 13.54 8.06
N ILE A 280 -14.60 12.72 7.12
CA ILE A 280 -14.89 11.29 7.08
C ILE A 280 -13.56 10.55 6.95
N ASP A 281 -13.14 9.90 8.03
CA ASP A 281 -11.90 9.15 8.09
C ASP A 281 -12.09 7.79 8.80
N ARG A 282 -11.08 6.92 8.68
CA ARG A 282 -11.00 5.74 9.55
C ARG A 282 -10.71 6.21 10.97
N LEU A 283 -11.23 5.49 11.96
CA LEU A 283 -10.86 5.72 13.37
C LEU A 283 -9.40 5.26 13.56
N ASP A 284 -8.47 6.20 13.51
CA ASP A 284 -7.03 6.00 13.60
C ASP A 284 -6.41 7.23 14.25
N TYR A 285 -5.50 7.03 15.22
CA TYR A 285 -4.87 8.12 15.97
C TYR A 285 -4.08 9.08 15.07
N THR A 286 -3.64 8.65 13.88
CA THR A 286 -2.95 9.52 12.91
C THR A 286 -3.87 10.53 12.23
N LYS A 287 -5.18 10.44 12.44
CA LYS A 287 -6.20 11.32 11.81
C LYS A 287 -6.59 12.50 12.66
N GLY A 288 -6.07 12.62 13.89
CA GLY A 288 -6.35 13.75 14.79
C GLY A 288 -7.82 13.84 15.21
N VAL A 289 -8.52 12.72 15.30
CA VAL A 289 -9.94 12.65 15.69
C VAL A 289 -10.11 12.56 17.21
N ILE A 290 -9.01 12.47 17.96
CA ILE A 290 -8.99 12.39 19.44
C ILE A 290 -8.35 13.64 19.97
#